data_ffb60c9074a18815a4f8289e0c2e5f84
#
_entry.id   ffb60c9074a18815a4f8289e0c2e5f84
#
_cell.length_a   1.000
_cell.length_b   1.000
_cell.length_c   1.000
_cell.angle_alpha   90.00
_cell.angle_beta   90.00
_cell.angle_gamma   90.00
#
_symmetry.space_group_name_H-M   'P 1'
#
loop_
_entity.id
_entity.type
_entity.pdbx_description
1 polymer ?
#
loop_
_entity_poly.entity_id
_entity_poly.type
_entity_poly.pdbx_seq_one_letter_code
_entity_poly.pdbx_strand_id
1 'polypeptide(L)'
;MKNDAQLIHAARRDPDAFGELYRRHADAVHRFLSSRAPQHVASELTAETFAQAALSLRRFRDEADGAALPWLYGIARNLLRRYHEGERVDTRARERLGMPLRTYDLDLDAANARLDAERAAPALAAALDSLPRRQRQALELRVVDELPYQQVARSLGCSEVAARIRVTRALGALARVMKGAH
;
A
#
# COMPACT_ATOMS: atom_id res chain seq x y z
N MET A 1 -4.17 27.03 2.90
CA MET A 1 -3.39 26.04 2.12
C MET A 1 -4.39 25.11 1.46
N LYS A 2 -4.29 24.85 0.13
CA LYS A 2 -5.21 23.94 -0.56
C LYS A 2 -5.06 22.53 -0.01
N ASN A 3 -6.17 21.81 0.20
CA ASN A 3 -6.13 20.37 0.48
C ASN A 3 -5.83 19.59 -0.81
N ASP A 4 -5.57 18.31 -0.71
CA ASP A 4 -5.15 17.51 -1.88
C ASP A 4 -6.26 17.39 -2.93
N ALA A 5 -7.52 17.26 -2.54
CA ALA A 5 -8.65 17.24 -3.47
C ALA A 5 -8.74 18.53 -4.28
N GLN A 6 -8.50 19.68 -3.62
CA GLN A 6 -8.44 20.98 -4.30
C GLN A 6 -7.24 21.09 -5.25
N LEU A 7 -6.08 20.51 -4.87
CA LEU A 7 -4.92 20.42 -5.75
C LEU A 7 -5.19 19.54 -6.96
N ILE A 8 -5.80 18.38 -6.78
CA ILE A 8 -6.17 17.46 -7.88
C ILE A 8 -7.15 18.15 -8.84
N HIS A 9 -8.09 18.91 -8.28
CA HIS A 9 -9.04 19.64 -9.12
C HIS A 9 -8.35 20.76 -9.92
N ALA A 10 -7.44 21.50 -9.30
CA ALA A 10 -6.64 22.53 -9.95
C ALA A 10 -5.70 21.92 -11.00
N ALA A 11 -5.06 20.79 -10.70
CA ALA A 11 -4.11 20.11 -11.58
C ALA A 11 -4.69 19.69 -12.94
N ARG A 12 -6.01 19.68 -13.09
CA ARG A 12 -6.67 19.44 -14.39
C ARG A 12 -6.39 20.56 -15.42
N ARG A 13 -5.98 21.75 -14.96
CA ARG A 13 -5.71 22.93 -15.77
C ARG A 13 -4.39 23.60 -15.45
N ASP A 14 -3.81 23.28 -14.33
CA ASP A 14 -2.61 23.91 -13.78
C ASP A 14 -1.59 22.82 -13.40
N PRO A 15 -0.52 22.62 -14.19
CA PRO A 15 0.53 21.65 -13.90
C PRO A 15 1.24 21.89 -12.58
N ASP A 16 1.35 23.14 -12.10
CA ASP A 16 2.04 23.46 -10.86
C ASP A 16 1.30 22.88 -9.65
N ALA A 17 -0.04 22.83 -9.73
CA ALA A 17 -0.84 22.18 -8.69
C ALA A 17 -0.56 20.66 -8.62
N PHE A 18 -0.27 20.00 -9.73
CA PHE A 18 0.17 18.61 -9.73
C PHE A 18 1.58 18.46 -9.17
N GLY A 19 2.49 19.38 -9.50
CA GLY A 19 3.82 19.44 -8.92
C GLY A 19 3.81 19.55 -7.40
N GLU A 20 2.88 20.33 -6.84
CA GLU A 20 2.69 20.43 -5.39
C GLU A 20 2.19 19.10 -4.79
N LEU A 21 1.24 18.44 -5.44
CA LEU A 21 0.75 17.11 -5.03
C LEU A 21 1.88 16.08 -5.02
N TYR A 22 2.74 16.11 -6.04
CA TYR A 22 3.92 15.25 -6.13
C TYR A 22 4.85 15.49 -4.95
N ARG A 23 5.26 16.75 -4.70
CA ARG A 23 6.17 17.09 -3.58
C ARG A 23 5.64 16.63 -2.21
N ARG A 24 4.32 16.68 -2.01
CA ARG A 24 3.71 16.26 -0.73
C ARG A 24 3.73 14.75 -0.51
N HIS A 25 3.61 13.98 -1.58
CA HIS A 25 3.29 12.56 -1.46
C HIS A 25 4.32 11.60 -2.05
N ALA A 26 5.33 12.11 -2.81
CA ALA A 26 6.33 11.28 -3.46
C ALA A 26 7.07 10.38 -2.47
N ASP A 27 7.53 10.94 -1.34
CA ASP A 27 8.25 10.18 -0.31
C ASP A 27 7.38 9.11 0.36
N ALA A 28 6.09 9.40 0.57
CA ALA A 28 5.17 8.43 1.17
C ALA A 28 4.88 7.26 0.23
N VAL A 29 4.66 7.56 -1.05
CA VAL A 29 4.46 6.53 -2.10
C VAL A 29 5.74 5.73 -2.30
N HIS A 30 6.90 6.38 -2.36
CA HIS A 30 8.18 5.70 -2.51
C HIS A 30 8.45 4.75 -1.33
N ARG A 31 8.30 5.19 -0.08
CA ARG A 31 8.44 4.32 1.11
C ARG A 31 7.49 3.14 1.10
N PHE A 32 6.24 3.36 0.67
CA PHE A 32 5.27 2.28 0.51
C PHE A 32 5.74 1.23 -0.49
N LEU A 33 6.32 1.64 -1.61
CA LEU A 33 6.80 0.73 -2.66
C LEU A 33 8.13 0.08 -2.28
N SER A 34 9.06 0.81 -1.65
CA SER A 34 10.38 0.31 -1.23
C SER A 34 10.29 -0.79 -0.16
N SER A 35 9.22 -0.81 0.64
CA SER A 35 8.98 -1.90 1.57
C SER A 35 8.44 -3.19 0.90
N ARG A 36 8.20 -3.20 -0.43
CA ARG A 36 7.51 -4.27 -1.17
C ARG A 36 8.18 -4.67 -2.47
N ALA A 37 9.17 -3.90 -2.92
CA ALA A 37 9.91 -4.14 -4.16
C ALA A 37 11.36 -3.65 -4.00
N PRO A 38 12.32 -4.15 -4.80
CA PRO A 38 13.69 -3.64 -4.85
C PRO A 38 13.72 -2.13 -5.10
N GLN A 39 14.73 -1.44 -4.57
CA GLN A 39 14.79 0.02 -4.58
C GLN A 39 14.68 0.65 -5.98
N HIS A 40 15.36 0.07 -6.98
CA HIS A 40 15.28 0.55 -8.36
C HIS A 40 13.86 0.42 -8.92
N VAL A 41 13.17 -0.71 -8.64
CA VAL A 41 11.78 -0.93 -9.03
C VAL A 41 10.83 0.02 -8.28
N ALA A 42 11.06 0.24 -6.99
CA ALA A 42 10.26 1.17 -6.20
C ALA A 42 10.34 2.60 -6.76
N SER A 43 11.52 3.03 -7.22
CA SER A 43 11.69 4.33 -7.87
C SER A 43 10.92 4.43 -9.18
N GLU A 44 10.99 3.40 -10.04
CA GLU A 44 10.25 3.32 -11.29
C GLU A 44 8.74 3.31 -11.05
N LEU A 45 8.27 2.45 -10.15
CA LEU A 45 6.84 2.38 -9.79
C LEU A 45 6.33 3.66 -9.15
N THR A 46 7.18 4.40 -8.42
CA THR A 46 6.81 5.71 -7.88
C THR A 46 6.54 6.69 -9.03
N ALA A 47 7.47 6.80 -9.97
CA ALA A 47 7.30 7.67 -11.14
C ALA A 47 6.05 7.28 -11.95
N GLU A 48 5.85 5.99 -12.18
CA GLU A 48 4.68 5.48 -12.90
C GLU A 48 3.37 5.74 -12.14
N THR A 49 3.38 5.64 -10.81
CA THR A 49 2.21 5.97 -9.97
C THR A 49 1.75 7.40 -10.22
N PHE A 50 2.67 8.35 -10.22
CA PHE A 50 2.32 9.75 -10.46
C PHE A 50 1.98 10.03 -11.92
N ALA A 51 2.61 9.34 -12.89
CA ALA A 51 2.21 9.43 -14.28
C ALA A 51 0.76 8.96 -14.50
N GLN A 52 0.39 7.81 -13.93
CA GLN A 52 -0.99 7.32 -13.99
C GLN A 52 -1.97 8.20 -13.20
N ALA A 53 -1.54 8.77 -12.08
CA ALA A 53 -2.33 9.75 -11.35
C ALA A 53 -2.63 10.97 -12.22
N ALA A 54 -1.62 11.54 -12.90
CA ALA A 54 -1.80 12.68 -13.82
C ALA A 54 -2.82 12.37 -14.93
N LEU A 55 -2.75 11.18 -15.51
CA LEU A 55 -3.68 10.73 -16.56
C LEU A 55 -5.10 10.47 -16.02
N SER A 56 -5.25 10.21 -14.75
CA SER A 56 -6.53 9.84 -14.12
C SER A 56 -7.13 10.91 -13.22
N LEU A 57 -6.64 12.15 -13.23
CA LEU A 57 -7.15 13.26 -12.41
C LEU A 57 -8.66 13.47 -12.50
N ARG A 58 -9.25 13.22 -13.69
CA ARG A 58 -10.70 13.35 -13.91
C ARG A 58 -11.52 12.23 -13.25
N ARG A 59 -10.87 11.10 -12.93
CA ARG A 59 -11.50 9.93 -12.29
C ARG A 59 -11.35 9.95 -10.77
N PHE A 60 -10.58 10.89 -10.24
CA PHE A 60 -10.44 11.04 -8.79
C PHE A 60 -11.80 11.32 -8.16
N ARG A 61 -12.12 10.56 -7.13
CA ARG A 61 -13.25 10.77 -6.24
C ARG A 61 -12.72 11.02 -4.84
N ASP A 62 -13.17 12.09 -4.22
CA ASP A 62 -12.82 12.39 -2.84
C ASP A 62 -13.61 11.48 -1.90
N GLU A 63 -13.01 10.33 -1.56
CA GLU A 63 -13.56 9.34 -0.64
C GLU A 63 -12.87 9.38 0.73
N ALA A 64 -11.95 10.34 0.94
CA ALA A 64 -11.06 10.40 2.10
C ALA A 64 -10.87 11.83 2.64
N ASP A 65 -11.95 12.61 2.71
CA ASP A 65 -11.97 13.96 3.29
C ASP A 65 -10.85 14.87 2.76
N GLY A 66 -10.67 14.88 1.45
CA GLY A 66 -9.69 15.71 0.77
C GLY A 66 -8.28 15.14 0.72
N ALA A 67 -8.02 13.92 1.19
CA ALA A 67 -6.70 13.30 1.16
C ALA A 67 -6.48 12.49 -0.13
N ALA A 68 -5.35 12.74 -0.83
CA ALA A 68 -5.00 12.03 -2.06
C ALA A 68 -4.30 10.69 -1.81
N LEU A 69 -3.68 10.50 -0.66
CA LEU A 69 -2.80 9.37 -0.38
C LEU A 69 -3.47 8.01 -0.56
N PRO A 70 -4.71 7.77 -0.10
CA PRO A 70 -5.40 6.50 -0.34
C PRO A 70 -5.60 6.17 -1.82
N TRP A 71 -5.89 7.19 -2.64
CA TRP A 71 -6.03 7.04 -4.08
C TRP A 71 -4.69 6.75 -4.76
N LEU A 72 -3.61 7.45 -4.38
CA LEU A 72 -2.25 7.20 -4.87
C LEU A 72 -1.78 5.79 -4.51
N TYR A 73 -2.05 5.32 -3.29
CA TYR A 73 -1.76 3.95 -2.88
C TYR A 73 -2.56 2.92 -3.66
N GLY A 74 -3.80 3.23 -4.06
CA GLY A 74 -4.59 2.36 -4.95
C GLY A 74 -3.91 2.17 -6.31
N ILE A 75 -3.36 3.23 -6.89
CA ILE A 75 -2.59 3.16 -8.15
C ILE A 75 -1.29 2.38 -7.93
N ALA A 76 -0.52 2.72 -6.90
CA ALA A 76 0.74 2.06 -6.56
C ALA A 76 0.58 0.55 -6.35
N ARG A 77 -0.48 0.11 -5.65
CA ARG A 77 -0.80 -1.32 -5.47
C ARG A 77 -1.08 -2.04 -6.78
N ASN A 78 -1.83 -1.42 -7.67
CA ASN A 78 -2.13 -2.01 -8.97
C ASN A 78 -0.85 -2.21 -9.80
N LEU A 79 0.06 -1.26 -9.75
CA LEU A 79 1.36 -1.35 -10.41
C LEU A 79 2.23 -2.44 -9.77
N LEU A 80 2.33 -2.46 -8.45
CA LEU A 80 3.08 -3.45 -7.70
C LEU A 80 2.56 -4.88 -7.97
N ARG A 81 1.24 -5.06 -8.04
CA ARG A 81 0.64 -6.35 -8.40
C ARG A 81 1.07 -6.80 -9.79
N ARG A 82 1.02 -5.92 -10.79
CA ARG A 82 1.46 -6.23 -12.17
C ARG A 82 2.94 -6.59 -12.22
N TYR A 83 3.77 -5.88 -11.47
CA TYR A 83 5.18 -6.18 -11.33
C TYR A 83 5.38 -7.61 -10.80
N HIS A 84 4.74 -7.98 -9.69
CA HIS A 84 4.87 -9.33 -9.12
C HIS A 84 4.26 -10.42 -10.00
N GLU A 85 3.18 -10.12 -10.74
CA GLU A 85 2.62 -11.05 -11.73
C GLU A 85 3.62 -11.29 -12.87
N GLY A 86 4.27 -10.25 -13.37
CA GLY A 86 5.33 -10.33 -14.38
C GLY A 86 6.53 -11.16 -13.91
N GLU A 87 7.02 -10.92 -12.70
CA GLU A 87 8.12 -11.67 -12.09
C GLU A 87 7.80 -13.17 -11.94
N ARG A 88 6.58 -13.51 -11.56
CA ARG A 88 6.14 -14.91 -11.46
C ARG A 88 6.12 -15.61 -12.82
N VAL A 89 5.71 -14.91 -13.87
CA VAL A 89 5.70 -15.43 -15.23
C VAL A 89 7.12 -15.64 -15.74
N ASP A 90 8.02 -14.68 -15.52
CA ASP A 90 9.42 -14.76 -15.92
C ASP A 90 10.15 -15.89 -15.19
N THR A 91 9.95 -16.03 -13.88
CA THR A 91 10.52 -17.12 -13.07
C THR A 91 10.07 -18.48 -13.58
N ARG A 92 8.77 -18.69 -13.82
CA ARG A 92 8.24 -19.96 -14.35
C ARG A 92 8.77 -20.26 -15.75
N ALA A 93 8.92 -19.24 -16.60
CA ALA A 93 9.49 -19.41 -17.94
C ALA A 93 10.95 -19.84 -17.87
N ARG A 94 11.76 -19.23 -16.98
CA ARG A 94 13.17 -19.58 -16.76
C ARG A 94 13.33 -21.00 -16.20
N GLU A 95 12.51 -21.37 -15.22
CA GLU A 95 12.49 -22.74 -14.67
C GLU A 95 12.23 -23.78 -15.77
N ARG A 96 11.26 -23.53 -16.66
CA ARG A 96 10.95 -24.43 -17.78
C ARG A 96 12.07 -24.55 -18.81
N LEU A 97 12.86 -23.49 -18.97
CA LEU A 97 13.97 -23.43 -19.92
C LEU A 97 15.30 -23.86 -19.29
N GLY A 98 15.33 -24.25 -18.01
CA GLY A 98 16.55 -24.60 -17.27
C GLY A 98 17.52 -23.42 -17.16
N MET A 99 17.04 -22.18 -17.27
CA MET A 99 17.88 -20.97 -17.17
C MET A 99 18.08 -20.60 -15.70
N PRO A 100 19.26 -20.03 -15.33
CA PRO A 100 19.48 -19.58 -13.97
C PRO A 100 18.43 -18.52 -13.59
N LEU A 101 17.90 -18.64 -12.38
CA LEU A 101 17.04 -17.62 -11.79
C LEU A 101 17.81 -16.31 -11.74
N ARG A 102 17.15 -15.19 -12.00
CA ARG A 102 17.75 -13.87 -11.79
C ARG A 102 18.12 -13.75 -10.31
N THR A 103 19.41 -13.74 -10.04
CA THR A 103 19.90 -13.24 -8.76
C THR A 103 19.82 -11.73 -8.86
N TYR A 104 18.75 -11.17 -8.33
CA TYR A 104 18.79 -9.73 -8.02
C TYR A 104 19.94 -9.56 -7.03
N ASP A 105 20.83 -8.59 -7.27
CA ASP A 105 21.74 -8.12 -6.25
C ASP A 105 20.91 -7.99 -4.98
N LEU A 106 21.27 -8.81 -3.98
CA LEU A 106 20.60 -8.78 -2.68
C LEU A 106 20.75 -7.36 -2.19
N ASP A 107 19.70 -6.56 -2.40
CA ASP A 107 19.62 -5.25 -1.80
C ASP A 107 19.72 -5.48 -0.29
N LEU A 108 20.86 -5.14 0.28
CA LEU A 108 21.15 -5.32 1.71
C LEU A 108 20.03 -4.73 2.56
N ASP A 109 19.39 -3.67 2.07
CA ASP A 109 18.25 -3.04 2.72
C ASP A 109 16.99 -3.93 2.65
N ALA A 110 16.76 -4.63 1.53
CA ALA A 110 15.66 -5.58 1.41
C ALA A 110 15.93 -6.86 2.23
N ALA A 111 17.19 -7.29 2.33
CA ALA A 111 17.58 -8.41 3.18
C ALA A 111 17.43 -8.06 4.66
N ASN A 112 17.85 -6.87 5.08
CA ASN A 112 17.67 -6.36 6.43
C ASN A 112 16.17 -6.20 6.78
N ALA A 113 15.36 -5.66 5.86
CA ALA A 113 13.92 -5.55 6.06
C ALA A 113 13.22 -6.91 6.19
N ARG A 114 13.70 -7.95 5.49
CA ARG A 114 13.21 -9.33 5.65
C ARG A 114 13.60 -9.92 7.00
N LEU A 115 14.84 -9.74 7.44
CA LEU A 115 15.30 -10.17 8.76
C LEU A 115 14.53 -9.49 9.89
N ASP A 116 14.27 -8.19 9.76
CA ASP A 116 13.46 -7.44 10.72
C ASP A 116 12.00 -7.90 10.70
N ALA A 117 11.44 -8.20 9.53
CA ALA A 117 10.12 -8.79 9.41
C ALA A 117 10.04 -10.19 10.02
N GLU A 118 11.05 -11.04 9.81
CA GLU A 118 11.14 -12.37 10.43
C GLU A 118 11.25 -12.29 11.96
N ARG A 119 12.02 -11.35 12.48
CA ARG A 119 12.13 -11.10 13.93
C ARG A 119 10.83 -10.58 14.53
N ALA A 120 10.11 -9.72 13.78
CA ALA A 120 8.84 -9.15 14.22
C ALA A 120 7.66 -10.11 14.03
N ALA A 121 7.77 -11.13 13.18
CA ALA A 121 6.68 -12.04 12.84
C ALA A 121 6.04 -12.73 14.06
N PRO A 122 6.78 -13.26 15.05
CA PRO A 122 6.17 -13.88 16.23
C PRO A 122 5.39 -12.88 17.08
N ALA A 123 5.91 -11.68 17.28
CA ALA A 123 5.23 -10.62 18.03
C ALA A 123 3.98 -10.13 17.29
N LEU A 124 4.06 -10.01 15.97
CA LEU A 124 2.92 -9.64 15.13
C LEU A 124 1.83 -10.72 15.16
N ALA A 125 2.21 -12.01 15.07
CA ALA A 125 1.28 -13.13 15.16
C ALA A 125 0.55 -13.15 16.51
N ALA A 126 1.29 -13.02 17.61
CA ALA A 126 0.72 -12.93 18.94
C ALA A 126 -0.22 -11.72 19.11
N ALA A 127 0.16 -10.58 18.54
CA ALA A 127 -0.67 -9.38 18.54
C ALA A 127 -1.97 -9.56 17.74
N LEU A 128 -1.89 -10.20 16.57
CA LEU A 128 -3.06 -10.56 15.76
C LEU A 128 -3.98 -11.50 16.53
N ASP A 129 -3.41 -12.48 17.25
CA ASP A 129 -4.18 -13.43 18.05
C ASP A 129 -4.86 -12.78 19.24
N SER A 130 -4.28 -11.73 19.80
CA SER A 130 -4.85 -10.95 20.90
C SER A 130 -5.98 -10.01 20.48
N LEU A 131 -6.17 -9.74 19.18
CA LEU A 131 -7.23 -8.86 18.70
C LEU A 131 -8.62 -9.47 18.95
N PRO A 132 -9.61 -8.65 19.37
CA PRO A 132 -10.99 -9.07 19.39
C PRO A 132 -11.43 -9.59 18.01
N ARG A 133 -12.15 -10.73 17.97
CA ARG A 133 -12.54 -11.41 16.74
C ARG A 133 -13.09 -10.47 15.65
N ARG A 134 -13.97 -9.54 16.04
CA ARG A 134 -14.57 -8.58 15.09
C ARG A 134 -13.57 -7.57 14.52
N GLN A 135 -12.52 -7.23 15.27
CA GLN A 135 -11.47 -6.34 14.78
C GLN A 135 -10.53 -7.08 13.85
N ARG A 136 -10.15 -8.33 14.18
CA ARG A 136 -9.35 -9.19 13.31
C ARG A 136 -10.05 -9.44 11.98
N GLN A 137 -11.31 -9.83 11.98
CA GLN A 137 -12.09 -10.04 10.76
C GLN A 137 -12.17 -8.77 9.90
N ALA A 138 -12.39 -7.60 10.50
CA ALA A 138 -12.41 -6.35 9.76
C ALA A 138 -11.05 -6.01 9.12
N LEU A 139 -9.97 -6.30 9.85
CA LEU A 139 -8.61 -6.10 9.38
C LEU A 139 -8.27 -7.05 8.22
N GLU A 140 -8.59 -8.34 8.35
CA GLU A 140 -8.39 -9.35 7.31
C GLU A 140 -9.12 -8.97 6.02
N LEU A 141 -10.42 -8.70 6.10
CA LEU A 141 -11.21 -8.30 4.94
C LEU A 141 -10.69 -7.01 4.28
N ARG A 142 -10.19 -6.05 5.08
CA ARG A 142 -9.72 -4.78 4.55
C ARG A 142 -8.29 -4.83 4.01
N VAL A 143 -7.39 -5.56 4.70
CA VAL A 143 -5.95 -5.53 4.41
C VAL A 143 -5.52 -6.72 3.57
N VAL A 144 -6.01 -7.92 3.87
CA VAL A 144 -5.65 -9.15 3.14
C VAL A 144 -6.49 -9.31 1.88
N ASP A 145 -7.81 -9.20 2.03
CA ASP A 145 -8.76 -9.34 0.91
C ASP A 145 -8.95 -8.03 0.15
N GLU A 146 -8.35 -6.93 0.62
CA GLU A 146 -8.38 -5.59 0.00
C GLU A 146 -9.79 -5.03 -0.27
N LEU A 147 -10.81 -5.52 0.44
CA LEU A 147 -12.19 -5.11 0.22
C LEU A 147 -12.42 -3.64 0.60
N PRO A 148 -13.19 -2.86 -0.17
CA PRO A 148 -13.61 -1.53 0.22
C PRO A 148 -14.47 -1.60 1.49
N TYR A 149 -14.46 -0.54 2.32
CA TYR A 149 -15.17 -0.54 3.60
C TYR A 149 -16.66 -0.85 3.50
N GLN A 150 -17.30 -0.49 2.41
CA GLN A 150 -18.71 -0.84 2.15
C GLN A 150 -18.91 -2.37 2.09
N GLN A 151 -17.99 -3.09 1.47
CA GLN A 151 -18.06 -4.57 1.39
C GLN A 151 -17.67 -5.20 2.73
N VAL A 152 -16.65 -4.66 3.41
CA VAL A 152 -16.29 -5.08 4.78
C VAL A 152 -17.50 -4.93 5.71
N ALA A 153 -18.20 -3.80 5.64
CA ALA A 153 -19.40 -3.54 6.44
C ALA A 153 -20.53 -4.54 6.16
N ARG A 154 -20.77 -4.84 4.89
CA ARG A 154 -21.78 -5.86 4.49
C ARG A 154 -21.40 -7.24 5.00
N SER A 155 -20.14 -7.66 4.85
CA SER A 155 -19.65 -8.97 5.30
C SER A 155 -19.75 -9.14 6.81
N LEU A 156 -19.59 -8.04 7.57
CA LEU A 156 -19.61 -8.05 9.03
C LEU A 156 -20.98 -7.68 9.64
N GLY A 157 -21.99 -7.40 8.82
CA GLY A 157 -23.31 -6.98 9.27
C GLY A 157 -23.28 -5.71 10.12
N CYS A 158 -22.49 -4.68 9.71
CA CYS A 158 -22.35 -3.45 10.45
C CYS A 158 -22.32 -2.22 9.52
N SER A 159 -22.35 -1.01 10.09
CA SER A 159 -22.17 0.20 9.31
C SER A 159 -20.73 0.37 8.82
N GLU A 160 -20.55 1.12 7.74
CA GLU A 160 -19.20 1.42 7.20
C GLU A 160 -18.33 2.16 8.23
N VAL A 161 -18.93 3.05 9.00
CA VAL A 161 -18.25 3.75 10.10
C VAL A 161 -17.75 2.76 11.16
N ALA A 162 -18.58 1.78 11.53
CA ALA A 162 -18.19 0.75 12.49
C ALA A 162 -17.07 -0.14 11.93
N ALA A 163 -17.09 -0.46 10.63
CA ALA A 163 -16.03 -1.21 9.97
C ALA A 163 -14.70 -0.43 10.01
N ARG A 164 -14.71 0.87 9.68
CA ARG A 164 -13.53 1.75 9.77
C ARG A 164 -12.96 1.81 11.19
N ILE A 165 -13.81 2.00 12.18
CA ILE A 165 -13.38 2.05 13.60
C ILE A 165 -12.72 0.73 14.01
N ARG A 166 -13.26 -0.42 13.59
CA ARG A 166 -12.69 -1.74 13.91
C ARG A 166 -11.30 -1.90 13.30
N VAL A 167 -11.11 -1.54 12.02
CA VAL A 167 -9.82 -1.59 11.34
C VAL A 167 -8.81 -0.64 11.99
N THR A 168 -9.22 0.61 12.28
CA THR A 168 -8.34 1.59 12.94
C THR A 168 -7.88 1.12 14.32
N ARG A 169 -8.78 0.54 15.12
CA ARG A 169 -8.44 -0.01 16.44
C ARG A 169 -7.50 -1.20 16.34
N ALA A 170 -7.73 -2.10 15.37
CA ALA A 170 -6.84 -3.23 15.11
C ALA A 170 -5.44 -2.75 14.72
N LEU A 171 -5.33 -1.84 13.77
CA LEU A 171 -4.05 -1.26 13.34
C LEU A 171 -3.33 -0.54 14.49
N GLY A 172 -4.07 0.22 15.32
CA GLY A 172 -3.51 0.88 16.48
C GLY A 172 -3.00 -0.09 17.56
N ALA A 173 -3.65 -1.24 17.74
CA ALA A 173 -3.16 -2.30 18.63
C ALA A 173 -1.87 -2.93 18.10
N LEU A 174 -1.81 -3.27 16.81
CA LEU A 174 -0.62 -3.82 16.17
C LEU A 174 0.56 -2.85 16.21
N ALA A 175 0.31 -1.57 15.92
CA ALA A 175 1.35 -0.55 15.95
C ALA A 175 2.00 -0.37 17.33
N ARG A 176 1.24 -0.55 18.42
CA ARG A 176 1.78 -0.49 19.79
C ARG A 176 2.72 -1.64 20.09
N VAL A 177 2.38 -2.85 19.65
CA VAL A 177 3.23 -4.03 19.83
C VAL A 177 4.54 -3.89 19.05
N MET A 178 4.44 -3.41 17.79
CA MET A 178 5.62 -3.22 16.95
C MET A 178 6.57 -2.13 17.48
N LYS A 179 6.05 -1.10 18.15
CA LYS A 179 6.88 -0.07 18.79
C LYS A 179 7.55 -0.54 20.07
N GLY A 180 6.97 -1.52 20.76
CA GLY A 180 7.55 -2.09 21.99
C GLY A 180 8.54 -3.25 21.74
N ALA A 181 8.68 -3.69 20.49
CA ALA A 181 9.60 -4.75 20.08
C ALA A 181 10.98 -4.21 19.60
N HIS A 182 11.19 -2.91 19.67
CA HIS A 182 12.47 -2.23 19.49
C HIS A 182 12.98 -1.72 20.82
#